data_12a1a2e7d0920909348edc09ef38ef77
#
_entry.id   12a1a2e7d0920909348edc09ef38ef77
#
_cell.length_a   1.000
_cell.length_b   1.000
_cell.length_c   1.000
_cell.angle_alpha   90.00
_cell.angle_beta   90.00
_cell.angle_gamma   90.00
#
_symmetry.space_group_name_H-M   'P 1'
#
loop_
_entity.id
_entity.type
_entity.pdbx_description
1 polymer ?
#
loop_
_entity_poly.entity_id
_entity_poly.type
_entity_poly.pdbx_seq_one_letter_code
_entity_poly.pdbx_strand_id
1 'polypeptide(L)'
;MSEFVCRECGKSFEKRRGFHAHLKAHSTSIGEYYVEHYAKRDLYTNELLQFKNYDQYFTEDFNHVDNYLSWLKTTSPIKAKNHLIKYTRKRFENKNVKFTPPDLYYMLAQMPNIDYYRKMWRSYSDFSKDLGVDSWFTENLPKNFWEQNSKDMQIFVDTREQKPLNFDNSMKNKLDFGDYTAAGEYYSKTFVDRKAQDDFRQTFGKDIERFRREMDRCVKFNSYMFIVVESSIGKIEEDNKVSKFKSNLGYLWHNVRSLMIDYPENIQFVFAYSRAGAKKIIPKILYHGQDLWHVDVQYHLEKKVHGMAERKTAVSK
;
A
#
# COMPACT_ATOMS: atom_id res chain seq x y z
N MET A 1 -25.07 21.17 -12.09
CA MET A 1 -24.41 20.84 -13.39
C MET A 1 -23.24 21.79 -13.56
N SER A 2 -22.05 21.30 -13.84
CA SER A 2 -20.88 22.15 -14.03
C SER A 2 -21.00 22.87 -15.38
N GLU A 3 -21.13 24.17 -15.35
CA GLU A 3 -21.18 25.04 -16.52
C GLU A 3 -19.74 25.34 -16.97
N PHE A 4 -19.47 25.23 -18.27
CA PHE A 4 -18.17 25.56 -18.86
C PHE A 4 -18.19 27.03 -19.28
N VAL A 5 -17.44 27.89 -18.60
CA VAL A 5 -17.37 29.31 -18.88
C VAL A 5 -16.05 29.65 -19.60
N CYS A 6 -16.15 30.29 -20.75
CA CYS A 6 -14.99 30.82 -21.47
C CYS A 6 -14.36 31.99 -20.73
N ARG A 7 -13.10 31.87 -20.32
CA ARG A 7 -12.40 32.92 -19.58
C ARG A 7 -12.02 34.14 -20.43
N GLU A 8 -12.05 34.04 -21.76
CA GLU A 8 -11.77 35.13 -22.63
C GLU A 8 -12.99 36.06 -22.88
N CYS A 9 -14.20 35.44 -23.00
CA CYS A 9 -15.40 36.23 -23.34
C CYS A 9 -16.58 36.04 -22.38
N GLY A 10 -16.45 35.21 -21.36
CA GLY A 10 -17.49 34.97 -20.36
C GLY A 10 -18.67 34.08 -20.83
N LYS A 11 -18.67 33.60 -22.08
CA LYS A 11 -19.78 32.81 -22.61
C LYS A 11 -19.82 31.45 -21.95
N SER A 12 -21.02 31.04 -21.53
CA SER A 12 -21.27 29.78 -20.83
C SER A 12 -21.77 28.65 -21.75
N PHE A 13 -21.42 27.40 -21.41
CA PHE A 13 -21.80 26.21 -22.19
C PHE A 13 -22.18 25.08 -21.23
N GLU A 14 -23.27 24.37 -21.53
CA GLU A 14 -23.69 23.21 -20.76
C GLU A 14 -22.80 21.99 -21.03
N LYS A 15 -22.21 21.90 -22.22
CA LYS A 15 -21.42 20.76 -22.66
C LYS A 15 -20.00 21.16 -23.06
N ARG A 16 -19.02 20.39 -22.59
CA ARG A 16 -17.60 20.53 -22.93
C ARG A 16 -17.35 20.66 -24.44
N ARG A 17 -18.03 19.83 -25.26
CA ARG A 17 -17.87 19.83 -26.71
C ARG A 17 -18.25 21.19 -27.34
N GLY A 18 -19.33 21.81 -26.86
CA GLY A 18 -19.74 23.13 -27.31
C GLY A 18 -18.73 24.21 -26.91
N PHE A 19 -18.24 24.16 -25.67
CA PHE A 19 -17.19 25.02 -25.19
C PHE A 19 -15.90 24.91 -26.01
N HIS A 20 -15.41 23.67 -26.27
CA HIS A 20 -14.19 23.48 -27.04
C HIS A 20 -14.35 23.92 -28.51
N ALA A 21 -15.53 23.75 -29.12
CA ALA A 21 -15.81 24.25 -30.46
C ALA A 21 -15.79 25.78 -30.51
N HIS A 22 -16.24 26.45 -29.44
CA HIS A 22 -16.23 27.89 -29.31
C HIS A 22 -14.82 28.50 -29.25
N LEU A 23 -13.80 27.76 -28.72
CA LEU A 23 -12.43 28.27 -28.65
C LEU A 23 -11.84 28.65 -29.99
N LYS A 24 -12.35 28.09 -31.09
CA LYS A 24 -11.99 28.50 -32.47
C LYS A 24 -12.33 29.97 -32.77
N ALA A 25 -13.35 30.54 -32.12
CA ALA A 25 -13.70 31.93 -32.28
C ALA A 25 -12.64 32.90 -31.71
N HIS A 26 -11.78 32.38 -30.80
CA HIS A 26 -10.64 33.09 -30.24
C HIS A 26 -9.32 32.75 -30.93
N SER A 27 -9.36 32.00 -32.05
CA SER A 27 -8.17 31.54 -32.78
C SER A 27 -7.16 30.79 -31.91
N THR A 28 -7.63 30.13 -30.84
CA THR A 28 -6.81 29.39 -29.90
C THR A 28 -7.12 27.90 -29.97
N SER A 29 -6.12 27.06 -29.79
CA SER A 29 -6.30 25.62 -29.62
C SER A 29 -6.73 25.27 -28.20
N ILE A 30 -7.30 24.09 -28.01
CA ILE A 30 -7.67 23.59 -26.69
C ILE A 30 -6.45 23.55 -25.75
N GLY A 31 -5.29 23.10 -26.26
CA GLY A 31 -4.05 23.03 -25.50
C GLY A 31 -3.57 24.41 -25.06
N GLU A 32 -3.50 25.37 -25.98
CA GLU A 32 -3.09 26.76 -25.69
C GLU A 32 -4.00 27.40 -24.66
N TYR A 33 -5.32 27.28 -24.82
CA TYR A 33 -6.28 27.81 -23.88
C TYR A 33 -6.08 27.28 -22.45
N TYR A 34 -5.87 25.95 -22.32
CA TYR A 34 -5.67 25.38 -20.99
C TYR A 34 -4.30 25.72 -20.39
N VAL A 35 -3.26 25.85 -21.19
CA VAL A 35 -1.96 26.36 -20.72
C VAL A 35 -2.07 27.82 -20.25
N GLU A 36 -2.81 28.64 -20.95
CA GLU A 36 -2.96 30.08 -20.62
C GLU A 36 -3.84 30.29 -19.37
N HIS A 37 -5.04 29.72 -19.36
CA HIS A 37 -6.03 30.02 -18.33
C HIS A 37 -6.03 29.07 -17.13
N TYR A 38 -5.43 27.90 -17.25
CA TYR A 38 -5.38 26.85 -16.23
C TYR A 38 -3.98 26.24 -16.12
N ALA A 39 -2.95 27.06 -16.21
CA ALA A 39 -1.56 26.62 -16.20
C ALA A 39 -1.29 25.56 -15.12
N LYS A 40 -0.72 24.45 -15.54
CA LYS A 40 -0.20 23.42 -14.64
C LYS A 40 1.32 23.47 -14.67
N ARG A 41 1.93 23.29 -13.52
CA ARG A 41 3.37 23.34 -13.38
C ARG A 41 3.89 22.06 -12.77
N ASP A 42 5.07 21.67 -13.23
CA ASP A 42 5.82 20.58 -12.60
C ASP A 42 6.06 20.92 -11.12
N LEU A 43 5.83 19.94 -10.24
CA LEU A 43 5.92 20.15 -8.79
C LEU A 43 7.36 20.34 -8.30
N TYR A 44 8.35 19.87 -9.08
CA TYR A 44 9.75 19.96 -8.71
C TYR A 44 10.44 21.17 -9.36
N THR A 45 10.31 21.32 -10.70
CA THR A 45 11.00 22.36 -11.46
C THR A 45 10.22 23.66 -11.50
N ASN A 46 8.92 23.63 -11.22
CA ASN A 46 7.97 24.73 -11.40
C ASN A 46 7.84 25.19 -12.86
N GLU A 47 8.33 24.38 -13.81
CA GLU A 47 8.18 24.65 -15.24
C GLU A 47 6.73 24.45 -15.70
N LEU A 48 6.33 25.20 -16.71
CA LEU A 48 5.00 25.09 -17.30
C LEU A 48 4.86 23.80 -18.09
N LEU A 49 3.83 23.00 -17.77
CA LEU A 49 3.49 21.82 -18.54
C LEU A 49 2.74 22.21 -19.81
N GLN A 50 3.24 21.74 -20.96
CA GLN A 50 2.66 22.04 -22.28
C GLN A 50 1.67 20.94 -22.69
N PHE A 51 0.53 21.33 -23.23
CA PHE A 51 -0.54 20.41 -23.63
C PHE A 51 -0.98 20.67 -25.06
N LYS A 52 -1.18 19.60 -25.83
CA LYS A 52 -1.67 19.67 -27.22
C LYS A 52 -3.20 19.72 -27.31
N ASN A 53 -3.89 19.15 -26.33
CA ASN A 53 -5.35 19.07 -26.31
C ASN A 53 -5.87 18.87 -24.87
N TYR A 54 -7.19 18.88 -24.71
CA TYR A 54 -7.86 18.70 -23.43
C TYR A 54 -7.53 17.36 -22.75
N ASP A 55 -7.47 16.29 -23.49
CA ASP A 55 -7.22 14.97 -22.91
C ASP A 55 -5.80 14.90 -22.36
N GLN A 56 -4.82 15.43 -23.09
CA GLN A 56 -3.46 15.54 -22.62
C GLN A 56 -3.34 16.44 -21.37
N TYR A 57 -4.10 17.54 -21.32
CA TYR A 57 -4.12 18.41 -20.13
C TYR A 57 -4.51 17.66 -18.85
N PHE A 58 -5.47 16.74 -18.94
CA PHE A 58 -5.87 15.92 -17.80
C PHE A 58 -4.97 14.72 -17.57
N THR A 59 -4.39 14.14 -18.62
CA THR A 59 -3.48 13.00 -18.50
C THR A 59 -2.11 13.41 -17.97
N GLU A 60 -1.59 14.59 -18.30
CA GLU A 60 -0.33 15.12 -17.75
C GLU A 60 -0.49 15.73 -16.36
N ASP A 61 -1.58 15.44 -15.67
CA ASP A 61 -1.76 15.82 -14.28
C ASP A 61 -1.07 14.84 -13.34
N PHE A 62 -0.08 15.29 -12.61
CA PHE A 62 0.62 14.46 -11.60
C PHE A 62 -0.26 14.03 -10.43
N ASN A 63 -1.49 14.50 -10.34
CA ASN A 63 -2.49 13.87 -9.48
C ASN A 63 -2.96 12.51 -10.03
N HIS A 64 -2.67 12.20 -11.30
CA HIS A 64 -2.93 10.89 -11.89
C HIS A 64 -1.65 10.05 -11.86
N VAL A 65 -1.72 8.87 -11.24
CA VAL A 65 -0.55 8.03 -10.98
C VAL A 65 0.22 7.62 -12.25
N ASP A 66 -0.46 7.31 -13.35
CA ASP A 66 0.17 6.85 -14.59
C ASP A 66 1.03 7.96 -15.23
N ASN A 67 0.57 9.20 -15.18
CA ASN A 67 1.32 10.34 -15.70
C ASN A 67 2.56 10.61 -14.86
N TYR A 68 2.40 10.54 -13.54
CA TYR A 68 3.50 10.68 -12.62
C TYR A 68 4.56 9.58 -12.82
N LEU A 69 4.14 8.34 -13.01
CA LEU A 69 5.02 7.22 -13.30
C LEU A 69 5.77 7.38 -14.63
N SER A 70 5.11 7.89 -15.67
CA SER A 70 5.73 8.18 -16.97
C SER A 70 6.82 9.24 -16.83
N TRP A 71 6.55 10.30 -16.09
CA TRP A 71 7.54 11.34 -15.81
C TRP A 71 8.74 10.81 -15.03
N LEU A 72 8.52 10.01 -13.99
CA LEU A 72 9.59 9.42 -13.18
C LEU A 72 10.56 8.56 -13.99
N LYS A 73 10.09 7.87 -15.03
CA LYS A 73 10.95 7.05 -15.90
C LYS A 73 11.96 7.88 -16.71
N THR A 74 11.64 9.13 -16.99
CA THR A 74 12.45 10.02 -17.83
C THR A 74 13.35 10.96 -17.03
N THR A 75 13.23 10.98 -15.70
CA THR A 75 13.99 11.91 -14.86
C THR A 75 15.17 11.24 -14.15
N SER A 76 16.15 12.05 -13.70
CA SER A 76 17.30 11.51 -12.97
C SER A 76 16.87 10.96 -11.59
N PRO A 77 17.57 9.93 -11.03
CA PRO A 77 17.22 9.36 -9.74
C PRO A 77 17.17 10.38 -8.59
N ILE A 78 18.07 11.35 -8.57
CA ILE A 78 18.10 12.40 -7.54
C ILE A 78 16.88 13.32 -7.65
N LYS A 79 16.55 13.76 -8.87
CA LYS A 79 15.36 14.56 -9.11
C LYS A 79 14.10 13.76 -8.77
N ALA A 80 14.02 12.49 -9.17
CA ALA A 80 12.91 11.61 -8.86
C ALA A 80 12.72 11.44 -7.35
N LYS A 81 13.81 11.21 -6.59
CA LYS A 81 13.78 11.11 -5.13
C LYS A 81 13.18 12.37 -4.48
N ASN A 82 13.71 13.53 -4.84
CA ASN A 82 13.25 14.81 -4.30
C ASN A 82 11.80 15.11 -4.70
N HIS A 83 11.41 14.72 -5.90
CA HIS A 83 10.05 14.89 -6.37
C HIS A 83 9.07 13.99 -5.61
N LEU A 84 9.41 12.72 -5.37
CA LEU A 84 8.62 11.80 -4.56
C LEU A 84 8.37 12.35 -3.15
N ILE A 85 9.40 12.92 -2.52
CA ILE A 85 9.27 13.56 -1.20
C ILE A 85 8.30 14.73 -1.26
N LYS A 86 8.50 15.66 -2.19
CA LYS A 86 7.62 16.83 -2.36
C LYS A 86 6.19 16.43 -2.69
N TYR A 87 6.01 15.47 -3.61
CA TYR A 87 4.71 14.97 -4.00
C TYR A 87 3.97 14.35 -2.82
N THR A 88 4.65 13.49 -2.04
CA THR A 88 4.07 12.86 -0.86
C THR A 88 3.67 13.91 0.18
N ARG A 89 4.55 14.86 0.51
CA ARG A 89 4.22 15.96 1.43
C ARG A 89 2.96 16.70 0.98
N LYS A 90 2.92 17.15 -0.27
CA LYS A 90 1.77 17.87 -0.81
C LYS A 90 0.47 17.07 -0.76
N ARG A 91 0.54 15.75 -0.93
CA ARG A 91 -0.63 14.86 -0.85
C ARG A 91 -1.20 14.78 0.58
N PHE A 92 -0.36 14.89 1.59
CA PHE A 92 -0.73 14.68 2.99
C PHE A 92 -0.80 15.94 3.85
N GLU A 93 -0.03 17.00 3.54
CA GLU A 93 -0.05 18.26 4.30
C GLU A 93 -1.45 18.87 4.45
N ASN A 94 -2.20 18.92 3.37
CA ASN A 94 -3.52 19.56 3.34
C ASN A 94 -4.65 18.65 3.88
N LYS A 95 -4.35 17.39 4.23
CA LYS A 95 -5.38 16.43 4.63
C LYS A 95 -5.41 16.18 6.13
N ASN A 96 -4.46 16.73 6.87
CA ASN A 96 -4.23 16.43 8.29
C ASN A 96 -4.29 14.93 8.59
N VAL A 97 -3.69 14.13 7.70
CA VAL A 97 -3.74 12.67 7.71
C VAL A 97 -2.34 12.13 7.86
N LYS A 98 -2.13 11.29 8.85
CA LYS A 98 -0.84 10.63 9.08
C LYS A 98 -0.49 9.71 7.90
N PHE A 99 0.73 9.86 7.36
CA PHE A 99 1.25 8.96 6.33
C PHE A 99 1.58 7.61 6.95
N THR A 100 1.09 6.54 6.36
CA THR A 100 1.20 5.18 6.90
C THR A 100 1.87 4.23 5.90
N PRO A 101 2.41 3.07 6.32
CA PRO A 101 2.89 2.05 5.41
C PRO A 101 1.88 1.65 4.31
N PRO A 102 0.58 1.48 4.60
CA PRO A 102 -0.42 1.24 3.56
C PRO A 102 -0.50 2.31 2.48
N ASP A 103 -0.24 3.57 2.78
CA ASP A 103 -0.22 4.64 1.79
C ASP A 103 0.88 4.40 0.74
N LEU A 104 1.98 3.78 1.14
CA LEU A 104 3.07 3.44 0.25
C LEU A 104 2.85 2.11 -0.47
N TYR A 105 2.45 1.06 0.27
CA TYR A 105 2.34 -0.30 -0.27
C TYR A 105 1.12 -0.51 -1.16
N TYR A 106 0.00 0.13 -0.85
CA TYR A 106 -1.30 -0.15 -1.48
C TYR A 106 -1.73 0.93 -2.46
N MET A 107 -0.81 1.82 -2.83
CA MET A 107 -1.04 2.88 -3.81
C MET A 107 -2.25 3.76 -3.48
N LEU A 108 -2.56 3.89 -2.19
CA LEU A 108 -3.65 4.75 -1.75
C LEU A 108 -3.34 6.21 -2.08
N ALA A 109 -4.40 7.00 -2.22
CA ALA A 109 -4.28 8.42 -2.49
C ALA A 109 -3.46 8.75 -3.76
N GLN A 110 -3.49 7.87 -4.76
CA GLN A 110 -2.78 8.04 -6.03
C GLN A 110 -1.25 8.10 -5.88
N MET A 111 -0.71 7.35 -4.94
CA MET A 111 0.74 7.24 -4.78
C MET A 111 1.35 6.38 -5.91
N PRO A 112 2.59 6.67 -6.32
CA PRO A 112 3.32 5.83 -7.25
C PRO A 112 3.53 4.41 -6.72
N ASN A 113 3.80 3.47 -7.64
CA ASN A 113 4.08 2.08 -7.27
C ASN A 113 5.26 2.01 -6.30
N ILE A 114 5.17 1.10 -5.32
CA ILE A 114 6.19 0.84 -4.30
C ILE A 114 7.59 0.60 -4.88
N ASP A 115 7.71 0.04 -6.09
CA ASP A 115 9.00 -0.22 -6.73
C ASP A 115 9.85 1.03 -6.95
N TYR A 116 9.21 2.20 -7.15
CA TYR A 116 9.94 3.47 -7.24
C TYR A 116 10.57 3.85 -5.90
N TYR A 117 9.86 3.62 -4.81
CA TYR A 117 10.37 3.89 -3.46
C TYR A 117 11.49 2.92 -3.08
N ARG A 118 11.36 1.63 -3.38
CA ARG A 118 12.40 0.62 -3.10
C ARG A 118 13.72 0.87 -3.80
N LYS A 119 13.70 1.45 -4.98
CA LYS A 119 14.92 1.84 -5.69
C LYS A 119 15.67 2.96 -4.99
N MET A 120 14.99 3.79 -4.22
CA MET A 120 15.55 5.01 -3.64
C MET A 120 15.79 4.92 -2.13
N TRP A 121 15.03 4.10 -1.42
CA TRP A 121 15.13 3.93 0.02
C TRP A 121 15.26 2.46 0.39
N ARG A 122 16.02 2.21 1.46
CA ARG A 122 16.23 0.84 1.97
C ARG A 122 15.00 0.30 2.69
N SER A 123 14.26 1.19 3.34
CA SER A 123 13.12 0.84 4.16
C SER A 123 12.09 1.97 4.17
N TYR A 124 10.90 1.67 4.67
CA TYR A 124 9.90 2.69 4.97
C TYR A 124 10.44 3.72 5.98
N SER A 125 11.21 3.26 6.97
CA SER A 125 11.84 4.13 7.96
C SER A 125 12.79 5.15 7.33
N ASP A 126 13.64 4.74 6.37
CA ASP A 126 14.51 5.66 5.65
C ASP A 126 13.72 6.70 4.83
N PHE A 127 12.63 6.27 4.21
CA PHE A 127 11.73 7.18 3.49
C PHE A 127 11.05 8.17 4.44
N SER A 128 10.55 7.69 5.58
CA SER A 128 9.89 8.54 6.60
C SER A 128 10.83 9.62 7.12
N LYS A 129 12.11 9.31 7.38
CA LYS A 129 13.14 10.28 7.77
C LYS A 129 13.33 11.38 6.73
N ASP A 130 13.48 11.00 5.46
CA ASP A 130 13.63 11.96 4.37
C ASP A 130 12.35 12.80 4.16
N LEU A 131 11.20 12.21 4.44
CA LEU A 131 9.91 12.91 4.42
C LEU A 131 9.75 13.88 5.60
N GLY A 132 10.50 13.67 6.69
CA GLY A 132 10.41 14.47 7.91
C GLY A 132 9.21 14.11 8.79
N VAL A 133 8.82 12.84 8.80
CA VAL A 133 7.73 12.29 9.64
C VAL A 133 8.23 11.16 10.51
N ASP A 134 7.55 10.89 11.61
CA ASP A 134 7.87 9.78 12.48
C ASP A 134 7.69 8.44 11.75
N SER A 135 8.65 7.55 11.96
CA SER A 135 8.57 6.21 11.39
C SER A 135 7.65 5.31 12.21
N TRP A 136 6.86 4.49 11.50
CA TRP A 136 6.06 3.43 12.12
C TRP A 136 6.93 2.24 12.54
N PHE A 137 8.00 2.01 11.79
CA PHE A 137 8.92 0.90 12.00
C PHE A 137 10.32 1.45 12.19
N THR A 138 10.92 1.17 13.33
CA THR A 138 12.20 1.73 13.77
C THR A 138 13.32 0.71 13.76
N GLU A 139 13.01 -0.56 13.70
CA GLU A 139 13.96 -1.65 13.86
C GLU A 139 14.23 -2.40 12.57
N ASN A 140 15.33 -3.14 12.54
CA ASN A 140 15.71 -3.98 11.43
C ASN A 140 15.30 -5.42 11.69
N LEU A 141 15.11 -6.18 10.60
CA LEU A 141 14.84 -7.61 10.68
C LEU A 141 15.95 -8.34 11.44
N PRO A 142 15.62 -9.23 12.38
CA PRO A 142 16.61 -10.04 13.08
C PRO A 142 17.54 -10.78 12.11
N LYS A 143 18.85 -10.82 12.41
CA LYS A 143 19.86 -11.32 11.47
C LYS A 143 19.56 -12.70 10.91
N ASN A 144 19.05 -13.59 11.73
CA ASN A 144 18.78 -14.99 11.36
C ASN A 144 17.32 -15.25 10.98
N PHE A 145 16.53 -14.21 10.74
CA PHE A 145 15.10 -14.36 10.49
C PHE A 145 14.77 -15.35 9.35
N TRP A 146 15.54 -15.31 8.26
CA TRP A 146 15.27 -16.17 7.10
C TRP A 146 15.77 -17.61 7.29
N GLU A 147 16.84 -17.79 8.02
CA GLU A 147 17.52 -19.07 8.26
C GLU A 147 16.90 -19.82 9.43
N GLN A 148 16.24 -19.11 10.35
CA GLN A 148 15.71 -19.69 11.56
C GLN A 148 14.75 -20.85 11.27
N ASN A 149 15.05 -21.99 11.89
CA ASN A 149 14.22 -23.17 11.86
C ASN A 149 13.36 -23.22 13.13
N SER A 150 12.06 -23.12 12.97
CA SER A 150 11.09 -23.11 14.08
C SER A 150 10.51 -24.50 14.38
N LYS A 151 11.25 -25.59 14.06
CA LYS A 151 10.74 -26.95 14.22
C LYS A 151 10.43 -27.32 15.67
N ASP A 152 11.18 -26.78 16.62
CA ASP A 152 11.01 -27.07 18.04
C ASP A 152 9.89 -26.23 18.69
N MET A 153 9.46 -25.15 18.02
CA MET A 153 8.39 -24.31 18.51
C MET A 153 7.04 -24.96 18.27
N GLN A 154 6.26 -25.12 19.32
CA GLN A 154 4.85 -25.53 19.21
C GLN A 154 3.98 -24.33 18.81
N ILE A 155 3.09 -24.55 17.84
CA ILE A 155 2.13 -23.54 17.36
C ILE A 155 0.72 -23.94 17.81
N PHE A 156 0.06 -23.07 18.54
CA PHE A 156 -1.36 -23.19 18.80
C PHE A 156 -2.16 -22.69 17.59
N VAL A 157 -3.11 -23.52 17.18
CA VAL A 157 -4.03 -23.25 16.06
C VAL A 157 -5.43 -23.10 16.64
N ASP A 158 -6.11 -22.00 16.34
CA ASP A 158 -7.47 -21.77 16.84
C ASP A 158 -8.41 -22.89 16.43
N THR A 159 -9.26 -23.33 17.37
CA THR A 159 -10.26 -24.38 17.12
C THR A 159 -11.31 -23.99 16.08
N ARG A 160 -11.49 -22.69 15.82
CA ARG A 160 -12.44 -22.14 14.85
C ARG A 160 -11.87 -22.07 13.44
N GLU A 161 -10.52 -22.21 13.28
CA GLU A 161 -9.89 -22.21 11.97
C GLU A 161 -10.29 -23.46 11.16
N GLN A 162 -11.05 -23.24 10.07
CA GLN A 162 -11.64 -24.32 9.27
C GLN A 162 -10.65 -24.96 8.29
N LYS A 163 -9.68 -24.18 7.80
CA LYS A 163 -8.67 -24.62 6.82
C LYS A 163 -7.26 -24.33 7.32
N PRO A 164 -6.84 -24.91 8.45
CA PRO A 164 -5.57 -24.59 9.07
C PRO A 164 -4.39 -24.93 8.14
N LEU A 165 -3.29 -24.21 8.35
CA LEU A 165 -2.00 -24.60 7.80
C LEU A 165 -1.45 -25.76 8.61
N ASN A 166 -0.85 -26.72 7.93
CA ASN A 166 -0.21 -27.88 8.57
C ASN A 166 1.22 -27.48 8.99
N PHE A 167 1.47 -27.42 10.29
CA PHE A 167 2.80 -27.27 10.88
C PHE A 167 3.19 -28.57 11.59
N ASP A 168 4.49 -28.89 11.55
CA ASP A 168 5.00 -30.19 12.08
C ASP A 168 4.73 -30.33 13.58
N ASN A 169 4.82 -29.24 14.34
CA ASN A 169 4.54 -29.21 15.77
C ASN A 169 3.38 -28.21 16.04
N SER A 170 2.15 -28.66 15.85
CA SER A 170 0.98 -27.83 16.09
C SER A 170 -0.09 -28.54 16.91
N MET A 171 -0.81 -27.79 17.72
CA MET A 171 -1.91 -28.28 18.56
C MET A 171 -3.10 -27.32 18.48
N LYS A 172 -4.30 -27.89 18.42
CA LYS A 172 -5.54 -27.08 18.47
C LYS A 172 -5.77 -26.55 19.88
N ASN A 173 -6.02 -25.25 19.96
CA ASN A 173 -6.39 -24.58 21.21
C ASN A 173 -7.38 -23.44 20.88
N LYS A 174 -8.24 -23.12 21.82
CA LYS A 174 -9.13 -21.96 21.68
C LYS A 174 -8.33 -20.70 21.96
N LEU A 175 -8.18 -19.84 20.95
CA LEU A 175 -7.50 -18.56 21.07
C LEU A 175 -8.49 -17.42 21.34
N ASP A 176 -8.03 -16.37 22.01
CA ASP A 176 -8.85 -15.18 22.27
C ASP A 176 -9.07 -14.36 20.98
N PHE A 177 -8.06 -14.33 20.12
CA PHE A 177 -8.08 -13.68 18.79
C PHE A 177 -7.05 -14.31 17.87
N GLY A 178 -7.19 -14.04 16.55
CA GLY A 178 -6.35 -14.63 15.51
C GLY A 178 -6.51 -16.14 15.33
N ASP A 179 -5.71 -16.71 14.45
CA ASP A 179 -5.73 -18.13 14.06
C ASP A 179 -4.56 -18.91 14.65
N TYR A 180 -3.42 -18.25 14.89
CA TYR A 180 -2.17 -18.88 15.33
C TYR A 180 -1.44 -18.03 16.38
N THR A 181 -0.80 -18.71 17.34
CA THR A 181 0.17 -18.13 18.26
C THR A 181 1.23 -19.19 18.65
N ALA A 182 2.39 -18.76 19.12
CA ALA A 182 3.38 -19.68 19.69
C ALA A 182 2.98 -20.12 21.09
N ALA A 183 3.39 -21.34 21.47
CA ALA A 183 3.17 -21.89 22.80
C ALA A 183 4.45 -21.92 23.64
N GLY A 184 4.29 -22.10 24.95
CA GLY A 184 5.40 -22.30 25.88
C GLY A 184 6.35 -21.10 25.98
N GLU A 185 7.64 -21.35 25.93
CA GLU A 185 8.69 -20.32 26.04
C GLU A 185 8.71 -19.32 24.86
N TYR A 186 8.15 -19.71 23.72
CA TYR A 186 8.04 -18.87 22.53
C TYR A 186 6.81 -17.95 22.56
N TYR A 187 5.93 -18.10 23.53
CA TYR A 187 4.75 -17.25 23.65
C TYR A 187 5.13 -15.81 23.96
N SER A 188 4.82 -14.92 23.05
CA SER A 188 5.24 -13.50 23.11
C SER A 188 4.07 -12.51 22.93
N LYS A 189 2.83 -12.96 23.17
CA LYS A 189 1.61 -12.16 22.88
C LYS A 189 1.50 -11.74 21.42
N THR A 190 2.18 -12.46 20.53
CA THR A 190 2.11 -12.27 19.09
C THR A 190 1.15 -13.27 18.49
N PHE A 191 0.18 -12.78 17.76
CA PHE A 191 -0.84 -13.57 17.10
C PHE A 191 -0.80 -13.32 15.60
N VAL A 192 -1.23 -14.34 14.85
CA VAL A 192 -1.39 -14.25 13.41
C VAL A 192 -2.83 -14.56 13.06
N ASP A 193 -3.47 -13.67 12.33
CA ASP A 193 -4.74 -13.89 11.66
C ASP A 193 -4.45 -14.12 10.17
N ARG A 194 -4.72 -15.33 9.67
CA ARG A 194 -4.47 -15.71 8.29
C ARG A 194 -5.69 -15.46 7.43
N LYS A 195 -5.48 -14.79 6.32
CA LYS A 195 -6.57 -14.47 5.39
C LYS A 195 -6.29 -15.04 3.99
N ALA A 196 -7.18 -15.93 3.52
CA ALA A 196 -7.30 -16.14 2.08
C ALA A 196 -7.73 -14.83 1.39
N GLN A 197 -7.49 -14.71 0.09
CA GLN A 197 -7.77 -13.45 -0.63
C GLN A 197 -9.24 -13.01 -0.51
N ASP A 198 -10.18 -13.94 -0.59
CA ASP A 198 -11.60 -13.61 -0.49
C ASP A 198 -12.00 -13.24 0.95
N ASP A 199 -11.46 -13.94 1.95
CA ASP A 199 -11.65 -13.60 3.36
C ASP A 199 -11.09 -12.23 3.70
N PHE A 200 -9.93 -11.89 3.12
CA PHE A 200 -9.34 -10.56 3.23
C PHE A 200 -10.28 -9.47 2.68
N ARG A 201 -10.81 -9.69 1.46
CA ARG A 201 -11.77 -8.76 0.86
C ARG A 201 -13.06 -8.63 1.66
N GLN A 202 -13.56 -9.73 2.21
CA GLN A 202 -14.77 -9.73 3.03
C GLN A 202 -14.53 -9.03 4.37
N THR A 203 -13.48 -9.41 5.10
CA THR A 203 -13.16 -8.87 6.43
C THR A 203 -12.94 -7.37 6.38
N PHE A 204 -12.07 -6.90 5.47
CA PHE A 204 -11.71 -5.48 5.38
C PHE A 204 -12.62 -4.66 4.45
N GLY A 205 -13.55 -5.31 3.77
CA GLY A 205 -14.60 -4.66 3.00
C GLY A 205 -15.90 -4.52 3.78
N LYS A 206 -16.52 -5.64 4.16
CA LYS A 206 -17.88 -5.66 4.74
C LYS A 206 -17.88 -5.84 6.25
N ASP A 207 -16.95 -6.62 6.80
CA ASP A 207 -16.97 -7.08 8.19
C ASP A 207 -15.99 -6.31 9.09
N ILE A 208 -15.57 -5.13 8.66
CA ILE A 208 -14.54 -4.32 9.32
C ILE A 208 -14.84 -4.05 10.80
N GLU A 209 -16.11 -3.79 11.13
CA GLU A 209 -16.51 -3.49 12.50
C GLU A 209 -16.40 -4.71 13.43
N ARG A 210 -16.60 -5.93 12.90
CA ARG A 210 -16.34 -7.15 13.67
C ARG A 210 -14.86 -7.30 13.95
N PHE A 211 -14.01 -7.00 12.96
CA PHE A 211 -12.57 -7.08 13.10
C PHE A 211 -12.03 -6.00 14.06
N ARG A 212 -12.59 -4.79 14.05
CA ARG A 212 -12.25 -3.74 15.02
C ARG A 212 -12.47 -4.20 16.47
N ARG A 213 -13.60 -4.84 16.76
CA ARG A 213 -13.85 -5.40 18.10
C ARG A 213 -12.84 -6.49 18.49
N GLU A 214 -12.30 -7.21 17.53
CA GLU A 214 -11.21 -8.17 17.76
C GLU A 214 -9.90 -7.45 18.07
N MET A 215 -9.58 -6.38 17.35
CA MET A 215 -8.42 -5.54 17.63
C MET A 215 -8.50 -4.84 18.97
N ASP A 216 -9.68 -4.35 19.37
CA ASP A 216 -9.89 -3.75 20.71
C ASP A 216 -9.54 -4.74 21.82
N ARG A 217 -9.89 -6.01 21.66
CA ARG A 217 -9.47 -7.07 22.61
C ARG A 217 -7.97 -7.30 22.55
N CYS A 218 -7.37 -7.35 21.37
CA CYS A 218 -5.93 -7.51 21.16
C CYS A 218 -5.15 -6.43 21.92
N VAL A 219 -5.55 -5.16 21.78
CA VAL A 219 -4.97 -4.02 22.50
C VAL A 219 -5.13 -4.18 24.01
N LYS A 220 -6.33 -4.53 24.46
CA LYS A 220 -6.62 -4.72 25.90
C LYS A 220 -5.72 -5.76 26.55
N PHE A 221 -5.28 -6.77 25.81
CA PHE A 221 -4.36 -7.80 26.28
C PHE A 221 -2.87 -7.48 26.02
N ASN A 222 -2.56 -6.26 25.57
CA ASN A 222 -1.21 -5.85 25.17
C ASN A 222 -0.57 -6.84 24.19
N SER A 223 -1.32 -7.21 23.17
CA SER A 223 -0.94 -8.19 22.16
C SER A 223 -0.79 -7.55 20.80
N TYR A 224 -0.14 -8.24 19.89
CA TYR A 224 0.11 -7.80 18.52
C TYR A 224 -0.45 -8.79 17.50
N MET A 225 -1.10 -8.28 16.47
CA MET A 225 -1.74 -9.05 15.42
C MET A 225 -1.03 -8.85 14.09
N PHE A 226 -0.48 -9.93 13.53
CA PHE A 226 -0.04 -9.97 12.14
C PHE A 226 -1.16 -10.50 11.26
N ILE A 227 -1.61 -9.71 10.30
CA ILE A 227 -2.56 -10.15 9.28
C ILE A 227 -1.76 -10.71 8.11
N VAL A 228 -1.75 -12.03 7.98
CA VAL A 228 -1.00 -12.72 6.93
C VAL A 228 -1.93 -13.10 5.78
N VAL A 229 -1.80 -12.41 4.65
CA VAL A 229 -2.66 -12.59 3.48
C VAL A 229 -2.03 -13.55 2.48
N GLU A 230 -2.77 -14.58 2.05
CA GLU A 230 -2.34 -15.61 1.09
C GLU A 230 -2.31 -15.11 -0.37
N SER A 231 -2.00 -13.85 -0.58
CA SER A 231 -1.94 -13.23 -1.91
C SER A 231 -0.89 -12.11 -1.90
N SER A 232 -0.54 -11.61 -3.07
CA SER A 232 0.18 -10.33 -3.20
C SER A 232 -0.80 -9.18 -3.42
N ILE A 233 -0.36 -7.96 -3.13
CA ILE A 233 -1.14 -6.73 -3.38
C ILE A 233 -1.52 -6.63 -4.85
N GLY A 234 -0.54 -6.79 -5.76
CA GLY A 234 -0.79 -6.74 -7.21
C GLY A 234 -1.79 -7.78 -7.68
N LYS A 235 -1.72 -9.02 -7.15
CA LYS A 235 -2.68 -10.07 -7.49
C LYS A 235 -4.11 -9.72 -7.02
N ILE A 236 -4.28 -9.14 -5.84
CA ILE A 236 -5.59 -8.69 -5.37
C ILE A 236 -6.20 -7.65 -6.32
N GLU A 237 -5.38 -6.74 -6.84
CA GLU A 237 -5.81 -5.70 -7.78
C GLU A 237 -6.13 -6.29 -9.17
N GLU A 238 -5.27 -7.18 -9.69
CA GLU A 238 -5.48 -7.85 -10.97
C GLU A 238 -6.73 -8.72 -10.97
N ASP A 239 -6.89 -9.58 -9.97
CA ASP A 239 -8.06 -10.44 -9.83
C ASP A 239 -9.35 -9.61 -9.70
N ASN A 240 -9.29 -8.44 -9.07
CA ASN A 240 -10.45 -7.54 -8.98
C ASN A 240 -10.83 -6.93 -10.33
N LYS A 241 -9.85 -6.64 -11.21
CA LYS A 241 -10.12 -6.10 -12.56
C LYS A 241 -10.91 -7.07 -13.42
N VAL A 242 -10.62 -8.37 -13.31
CA VAL A 242 -11.23 -9.43 -14.13
C VAL A 242 -12.44 -10.10 -13.48
N SER A 243 -12.67 -9.85 -12.18
CA SER A 243 -13.78 -10.44 -11.44
C SER A 243 -15.14 -9.92 -11.92
N LYS A 244 -16.13 -10.82 -11.99
CA LYS A 244 -17.54 -10.46 -12.20
C LYS A 244 -18.11 -9.67 -11.02
N PHE A 245 -17.62 -9.95 -9.80
CA PHE A 245 -18.04 -9.28 -8.56
C PHE A 245 -16.88 -8.43 -8.05
N LYS A 246 -16.84 -7.17 -8.48
CA LYS A 246 -15.78 -6.24 -8.10
C LYS A 246 -15.96 -5.76 -6.67
N SER A 247 -14.92 -5.88 -5.87
CA SER A 247 -14.83 -5.21 -4.58
C SER A 247 -14.45 -3.74 -4.78
N ASN A 248 -14.93 -2.87 -3.91
CA ASN A 248 -14.45 -1.49 -3.86
C ASN A 248 -13.06 -1.47 -3.20
N LEU A 249 -12.00 -1.59 -4.02
CA LEU A 249 -10.62 -1.60 -3.53
C LEU A 249 -10.23 -0.31 -2.80
N GLY A 250 -10.77 0.84 -3.24
CA GLY A 250 -10.53 2.11 -2.56
C GLY A 250 -11.01 2.09 -1.11
N TYR A 251 -12.20 1.53 -0.87
CA TYR A 251 -12.75 1.36 0.47
C TYR A 251 -11.99 0.31 1.28
N LEU A 252 -11.63 -0.81 0.65
CA LEU A 252 -10.84 -1.88 1.29
C LEU A 252 -9.49 -1.35 1.80
N TRP A 253 -8.73 -0.66 0.95
CA TRP A 253 -7.45 -0.09 1.34
C TRP A 253 -7.58 1.06 2.34
N HIS A 254 -8.67 1.84 2.25
CA HIS A 254 -9.00 2.83 3.27
C HIS A 254 -9.14 2.19 4.64
N ASN A 255 -9.86 1.06 4.74
CA ASN A 255 -10.04 0.34 6.00
C ASN A 255 -8.73 -0.25 6.54
N VAL A 256 -7.90 -0.85 5.68
CA VAL A 256 -6.56 -1.33 6.05
C VAL A 256 -5.71 -0.20 6.63
N ARG A 257 -5.71 0.95 5.97
CA ARG A 257 -5.01 2.15 6.43
C ARG A 257 -5.56 2.66 7.77
N SER A 258 -6.89 2.75 7.89
CA SER A 258 -7.56 3.20 9.11
C SER A 258 -7.20 2.32 10.31
N LEU A 259 -7.19 1.00 10.14
CA LEU A 259 -6.76 0.07 11.20
C LEU A 259 -5.34 0.33 11.68
N MET A 260 -4.39 0.58 10.77
CA MET A 260 -3.03 0.90 11.19
C MET A 260 -2.92 2.25 11.90
N ILE A 261 -3.78 3.22 11.58
CA ILE A 261 -3.83 4.50 12.30
C ILE A 261 -4.44 4.33 13.69
N ASP A 262 -5.49 3.52 13.79
CA ASP A 262 -6.24 3.35 15.04
C ASP A 262 -5.50 2.42 16.02
N TYR A 263 -4.70 1.47 15.49
CA TYR A 263 -3.95 0.47 16.28
C TYR A 263 -2.45 0.46 15.93
N PRO A 264 -1.73 1.59 16.03
CA PRO A 264 -0.40 1.76 15.45
C PRO A 264 0.68 0.82 16.00
N GLU A 265 0.50 0.34 17.23
CA GLU A 265 1.45 -0.51 17.93
C GLU A 265 0.97 -1.96 18.09
N ASN A 266 -0.11 -2.33 17.39
CA ASN A 266 -0.77 -3.62 17.62
C ASN A 266 -1.06 -4.42 16.35
N ILE A 267 -0.85 -3.85 15.16
CA ILE A 267 -1.18 -4.51 13.90
C ILE A 267 -0.17 -4.23 12.79
N GLN A 268 0.11 -5.24 11.99
CA GLN A 268 0.68 -5.04 10.66
C GLN A 268 0.18 -6.08 9.66
N PHE A 269 0.22 -5.73 8.37
CA PHE A 269 -0.21 -6.57 7.27
C PHE A 269 1.01 -7.15 6.54
N VAL A 270 0.96 -8.46 6.25
CA VAL A 270 2.01 -9.18 5.51
C VAL A 270 1.37 -9.96 4.37
N PHE A 271 1.63 -9.55 3.14
CA PHE A 271 1.14 -10.20 1.93
C PHE A 271 2.12 -11.29 1.50
N ALA A 272 1.80 -12.53 1.83
CA ALA A 272 2.70 -13.68 1.70
C ALA A 272 2.69 -14.34 0.31
N TYR A 273 2.11 -13.69 -0.69
CA TYR A 273 2.00 -14.12 -2.10
C TYR A 273 1.14 -15.36 -2.34
N SER A 274 1.09 -16.30 -1.40
CA SER A 274 0.35 -17.55 -1.53
C SER A 274 0.17 -18.22 -0.18
N ARG A 275 -0.67 -19.27 -0.15
CA ARG A 275 -0.81 -20.15 1.01
C ARG A 275 0.52 -20.81 1.42
N ALA A 276 1.33 -21.21 0.43
CA ALA A 276 2.67 -21.76 0.70
C ALA A 276 3.62 -20.70 1.27
N GLY A 277 3.49 -19.44 0.84
CA GLY A 277 4.20 -18.30 1.42
C GLY A 277 3.78 -18.04 2.87
N ALA A 278 2.48 -18.04 3.15
CA ALA A 278 1.94 -17.92 4.50
C ALA A 278 2.46 -19.05 5.42
N LYS A 279 2.45 -20.30 4.95
CA LYS A 279 3.02 -21.44 5.69
C LYS A 279 4.50 -21.25 6.06
N LYS A 280 5.27 -20.56 5.21
CA LYS A 280 6.70 -20.31 5.46
C LYS A 280 6.96 -19.12 6.40
N ILE A 281 6.14 -18.08 6.33
CA ILE A 281 6.41 -16.84 7.09
C ILE A 281 5.81 -16.86 8.50
N ILE A 282 4.65 -17.51 8.69
CA ILE A 282 3.96 -17.55 9.99
C ILE A 282 4.83 -18.12 11.10
N PRO A 283 5.50 -19.29 10.95
CA PRO A 283 6.36 -19.81 12.02
C PRO A 283 7.51 -18.85 12.36
N LYS A 284 8.03 -18.11 11.38
CA LYS A 284 9.10 -17.13 11.62
C LYS A 284 8.60 -15.91 12.39
N ILE A 285 7.40 -15.43 12.05
CA ILE A 285 6.74 -14.34 12.79
C ILE A 285 6.53 -14.76 14.25
N LEU A 286 5.99 -15.94 14.48
CA LEU A 286 5.69 -16.42 15.82
C LEU A 286 6.95 -16.70 16.64
N TYR A 287 8.02 -17.20 16.00
CA TYR A 287 9.29 -17.48 16.66
C TYR A 287 9.98 -16.19 17.16
N HIS A 288 10.02 -15.15 16.33
CA HIS A 288 10.63 -13.88 16.70
C HIS A 288 9.71 -12.97 17.53
N GLY A 289 8.40 -13.19 17.41
CA GLY A 289 7.41 -12.56 18.29
C GLY A 289 7.56 -11.05 18.40
N GLN A 290 7.84 -10.55 19.60
CA GLN A 290 7.94 -9.11 19.91
C GLN A 290 9.06 -8.41 19.16
N ASP A 291 10.13 -9.10 18.80
CA ASP A 291 11.24 -8.52 18.02
C ASP A 291 10.80 -8.00 16.64
N LEU A 292 9.60 -8.37 16.18
CA LEU A 292 9.05 -7.93 14.92
C LEU A 292 8.00 -6.82 15.00
N TRP A 293 7.58 -6.43 16.19
CA TRP A 293 6.49 -5.46 16.32
C TRP A 293 6.83 -4.08 15.72
N HIS A 294 8.13 -3.73 15.72
CA HIS A 294 8.64 -2.49 15.16
C HIS A 294 9.47 -2.70 13.88
N VAL A 295 9.32 -3.86 13.24
CA VAL A 295 10.01 -4.23 12.00
C VAL A 295 9.01 -4.23 10.83
N ASP A 296 9.37 -3.59 9.72
CA ASP A 296 8.60 -3.66 8.47
C ASP A 296 8.81 -5.03 7.78
N VAL A 297 8.07 -6.04 8.25
CA VAL A 297 8.18 -7.41 7.74
C VAL A 297 7.79 -7.49 6.27
N GLN A 298 6.77 -6.72 5.84
CA GLN A 298 6.34 -6.69 4.44
C GLN A 298 7.46 -6.21 3.51
N TYR A 299 8.13 -5.11 3.86
CA TYR A 299 9.24 -4.59 3.07
C TYR A 299 10.35 -5.60 2.87
N HIS A 300 10.77 -6.27 3.95
CA HIS A 300 11.82 -7.27 3.91
C HIS A 300 11.43 -8.54 3.13
N LEU A 301 10.16 -8.95 3.23
CA LEU A 301 9.63 -10.08 2.45
C LEU A 301 9.68 -9.79 0.95
N GLU A 302 9.23 -8.62 0.54
CA GLU A 302 9.23 -8.20 -0.85
C GLU A 302 10.65 -8.06 -1.40
N LYS A 303 11.56 -7.45 -0.64
CA LYS A 303 12.98 -7.35 -1.01
C LYS A 303 13.60 -8.73 -1.25
N LYS A 304 13.26 -9.73 -0.44
CA LYS A 304 13.73 -11.10 -0.63
C LYS A 304 13.17 -11.73 -1.91
N VAL A 305 11.88 -11.57 -2.16
CA VAL A 305 11.21 -12.14 -3.34
C VAL A 305 11.76 -11.53 -4.64
N HIS A 306 11.87 -10.19 -4.69
CA HIS A 306 12.40 -9.48 -5.87
C HIS A 306 13.89 -9.74 -6.10
N GLY A 307 14.71 -9.78 -5.06
CA GLY A 307 16.13 -10.12 -5.18
C GLY A 307 16.37 -11.57 -5.66
N MET A 308 15.45 -12.48 -5.42
CA MET A 308 15.47 -13.83 -6.00
C MET A 308 15.08 -13.84 -7.49
N ALA A 309 14.15 -12.99 -7.91
CA ALA A 309 13.74 -12.87 -9.31
C ALA A 309 14.87 -12.27 -10.17
N GLU A 310 15.54 -11.23 -9.68
CA GLU A 310 16.68 -10.62 -10.38
C GLU A 310 17.86 -11.59 -10.56
N ARG A 311 18.15 -12.43 -9.56
CA ARG A 311 19.20 -13.46 -9.67
C ARG A 311 18.84 -14.55 -10.70
N LYS A 312 17.59 -14.97 -10.80
CA LYS A 312 17.15 -15.94 -11.79
C LYS A 312 17.27 -15.42 -13.22
N THR A 313 16.93 -14.15 -13.45
CA THR A 313 17.09 -13.50 -14.77
C THR A 313 18.55 -13.25 -15.14
N ALA A 314 19.43 -13.08 -14.18
CA ALA A 314 20.87 -12.91 -14.42
C ALA A 314 21.59 -14.25 -14.74
N VAL A 315 21.09 -15.38 -14.23
CA VAL A 315 21.64 -16.72 -14.48
C VAL A 315 21.13 -17.34 -15.80
N SER A 316 20.02 -16.80 -16.35
CA SER A 316 19.43 -17.26 -17.62
C SER A 316 19.85 -16.41 -18.83
N LYS A 317 20.79 -15.50 -18.66
CA LYS A 317 21.50 -14.75 -19.71
C LYS A 317 22.96 -15.17 -19.77
#